data_f49a78ff6464ff35b2a5982816744f92
#
_entry.id   f49a78ff6464ff35b2a5982816744f92
#
_cell.length_a   1.000
_cell.length_b   1.000
_cell.length_c   1.000
_cell.angle_alpha   90.00
_cell.angle_beta   90.00
_cell.angle_gamma   90.00
#
_symmetry.space_group_name_H-M   'P 1'
#
loop_
_entity.id
_entity.type
_entity.pdbx_description
1 polymer ?
#
loop_
_entity_poly.entity_id
_entity_poly.type
_entity_poly.pdbx_seq_one_letter_code
_entity_poly.pdbx_strand_id
1 'polypeptide(L)'
;IYKDDFIAIMGPSGSGKTTLLNILSTIDKPTQGTVMLDGKDVTRISNKELAKLRKDKIGFVFQDYNLLDTMTLQDNIALPLALDGVPARQILERIRELSAAFGIEEQLRKYPYQLSGGQKQRGAVCRALITNPEIIFADEPTGALDSKAGKDLLHCLRRVNESGQATILMVTHDPHSASYAKDVYLLSDGMMKCRIGRGSDRKEFYNRIIDLQTSIGGDFS
;
A
#
# COMPACT_ATOMS: atom_id res chain seq x y z
N ILE A 1 0.60 14.58 -4.02
CA ILE A 1 1.47 13.53 -3.49
C ILE A 1 2.83 13.77 -4.08
N TYR A 2 3.84 13.87 -3.26
CA TYR A 2 5.22 14.10 -3.67
C TYR A 2 6.07 12.86 -3.37
N LYS A 3 7.24 12.81 -3.99
CA LYS A 3 8.21 11.74 -3.72
C LYS A 3 8.52 11.68 -2.21
N ASP A 4 8.64 10.47 -1.68
CA ASP A 4 8.92 10.17 -0.27
C ASP A 4 7.79 10.58 0.71
N ASP A 5 6.59 10.88 0.20
CA ASP A 5 5.41 11.02 1.05
C ASP A 5 4.95 9.65 1.59
N PHE A 6 4.44 9.67 2.82
CA PHE A 6 3.59 8.60 3.35
C PHE A 6 2.25 9.21 3.71
N ILE A 7 1.24 8.93 2.89
CA ILE A 7 -0.10 9.50 3.00
C ILE A 7 -1.09 8.41 3.35
N ALA A 8 -2.03 8.70 4.26
CA ALA A 8 -3.20 7.87 4.49
C ALA A 8 -4.47 8.61 4.07
N ILE A 9 -5.37 7.91 3.38
CA ILE A 9 -6.73 8.37 3.11
C ILE A 9 -7.64 7.57 4.02
N MET A 10 -8.35 8.27 4.89
CA MET A 10 -9.31 7.71 5.83
C MET A 10 -10.74 8.07 5.46
N GLY A 11 -11.68 7.30 5.99
CA GLY A 11 -13.11 7.58 5.87
C GLY A 11 -13.95 6.36 6.21
N PRO A 12 -15.27 6.53 6.39
CA PRO A 12 -16.18 5.43 6.68
C PRO A 12 -16.25 4.41 5.54
N SER A 13 -16.84 3.24 5.80
CA SER A 13 -17.12 2.26 4.74
C SER A 13 -18.02 2.89 3.67
N GLY A 14 -17.73 2.60 2.40
CA GLY A 14 -18.50 3.17 1.29
C GLY A 14 -18.14 4.61 0.90
N SER A 15 -17.22 5.30 1.57
CA SER A 15 -16.84 6.69 1.22
C SER A 15 -16.08 6.85 -0.10
N GLY A 16 -15.70 5.74 -0.77
CA GLY A 16 -15.00 5.76 -2.05
C GLY A 16 -13.47 5.62 -1.97
N LYS A 17 -12.89 5.24 -0.83
CA LYS A 17 -11.43 5.11 -0.64
C LYS A 17 -10.79 4.14 -1.64
N THR A 18 -11.28 2.91 -1.71
CA THR A 18 -10.78 1.89 -2.64
C THR A 18 -10.99 2.33 -4.10
N THR A 19 -12.11 2.95 -4.43
CA THR A 19 -12.35 3.50 -5.77
C THR A 19 -11.32 4.56 -6.12
N LEU A 20 -11.06 5.50 -5.20
CA LEU A 20 -10.03 6.54 -5.40
C LEU A 20 -8.65 5.91 -5.55
N LEU A 21 -8.31 4.93 -4.71
CA LEU A 21 -7.03 4.20 -4.78
C LEU A 21 -6.87 3.51 -6.15
N ASN A 22 -7.90 2.82 -6.62
CA ASN A 22 -7.89 2.12 -7.91
C ASN A 22 -7.70 3.09 -9.09
N ILE A 23 -8.35 4.26 -9.04
CA ILE A 23 -8.17 5.30 -10.05
C ILE A 23 -6.75 5.86 -10.02
N LEU A 24 -6.21 6.19 -8.85
CA LEU A 24 -4.86 6.74 -8.70
C LEU A 24 -3.78 5.72 -9.10
N SER A 25 -4.01 4.43 -8.81
CA SER A 25 -3.11 3.33 -9.21
C SER A 25 -3.31 2.85 -10.66
N THR A 26 -4.21 3.52 -11.40
CA THR A 26 -4.52 3.20 -12.80
C THR A 26 -5.14 1.81 -13.03
N ILE A 27 -5.69 1.19 -12.00
CA ILE A 27 -6.49 -0.05 -12.12
C ILE A 27 -7.82 0.28 -12.77
N ASP A 28 -8.50 1.35 -12.28
CA ASP A 28 -9.74 1.85 -12.84
C ASP A 28 -9.52 3.20 -13.55
N LYS A 29 -10.42 3.52 -14.49
CA LYS A 29 -10.42 4.81 -15.18
C LYS A 29 -11.45 5.74 -14.52
N PRO A 30 -11.11 7.03 -14.31
CA PRO A 30 -12.08 7.99 -13.82
C PRO A 30 -13.14 8.26 -14.90
N THR A 31 -14.38 8.45 -14.48
CA THR A 31 -15.47 8.89 -15.38
C THR A 31 -15.22 10.31 -15.90
N GLN A 32 -14.66 11.17 -15.04
CA GLN A 32 -14.31 12.56 -15.34
C GLN A 32 -13.04 12.94 -14.56
N GLY A 33 -12.38 14.02 -15.03
CA GLY A 33 -11.13 14.48 -14.43
C GLY A 33 -9.89 13.83 -15.02
N THR A 34 -8.74 14.14 -14.44
CA THR A 34 -7.42 13.67 -14.88
C THR A 34 -6.61 13.16 -13.71
N VAL A 35 -5.77 12.15 -13.97
CA VAL A 35 -4.74 11.68 -13.04
C VAL A 35 -3.39 11.98 -13.65
N MET A 36 -2.57 12.74 -12.91
CA MET A 36 -1.22 13.08 -13.32
C MET A 36 -0.21 12.25 -12.53
N LEU A 37 0.71 11.60 -13.23
CA LEU A 37 1.87 10.92 -12.62
C LEU A 37 3.13 11.45 -13.30
N ASP A 38 4.05 12.00 -12.52
CA ASP A 38 5.28 12.65 -13.01
C ASP A 38 5.01 13.67 -14.14
N GLY A 39 3.96 14.48 -13.99
CA GLY A 39 3.56 15.47 -14.98
C GLY A 39 2.90 14.91 -16.26
N LYS A 40 2.71 13.58 -16.35
CA LYS A 40 2.06 12.92 -17.49
C LYS A 40 0.60 12.58 -17.12
N ASP A 41 -0.34 12.96 -18.00
CA ASP A 41 -1.75 12.58 -17.86
C ASP A 41 -1.92 11.08 -18.20
N VAL A 42 -2.12 10.25 -17.15
CA VAL A 42 -2.26 8.81 -17.30
C VAL A 42 -3.67 8.37 -17.71
N THR A 43 -4.66 9.28 -17.70
CA THR A 43 -6.03 8.97 -18.12
C THR A 43 -6.17 8.82 -19.62
N ARG A 44 -5.22 9.37 -20.39
CA ARG A 44 -5.24 9.45 -21.86
C ARG A 44 -4.30 8.47 -22.56
N ILE A 45 -3.49 7.73 -21.80
CA ILE A 45 -2.55 6.77 -22.38
C ILE A 45 -3.22 5.42 -22.66
N SER A 46 -2.61 4.63 -23.56
CA SER A 46 -3.13 3.31 -23.95
C SER A 46 -3.05 2.30 -22.80
N ASN A 47 -3.89 1.25 -22.87
CA ASN A 47 -3.85 0.17 -21.89
C ASN A 47 -2.48 -0.52 -21.81
N LYS A 48 -1.74 -0.60 -22.93
CA LYS A 48 -0.39 -1.14 -22.98
C LYS A 48 0.60 -0.27 -22.20
N GLU A 49 0.50 1.05 -22.34
CA GLU A 49 1.34 2.00 -21.59
C GLU A 49 0.97 2.01 -20.11
N LEU A 50 -0.33 1.93 -19.77
CA LEU A 50 -0.79 1.78 -18.38
C LEU A 50 -0.25 0.50 -17.73
N ALA A 51 -0.29 -0.62 -18.46
CA ALA A 51 0.26 -1.89 -17.96
C ALA A 51 1.76 -1.78 -17.68
N LYS A 52 2.50 -1.13 -18.60
CA LYS A 52 3.93 -0.87 -18.41
C LYS A 52 4.19 0.04 -17.21
N LEU A 53 3.43 1.12 -17.08
CA LEU A 53 3.56 2.07 -15.96
C LEU A 53 3.30 1.38 -14.61
N ARG A 54 2.22 0.56 -14.50
CA ARG A 54 1.95 -0.22 -13.28
C ARG A 54 3.11 -1.15 -12.94
N LYS A 55 3.62 -1.86 -13.94
CA LYS A 55 4.73 -2.78 -13.77
C LYS A 55 6.01 -2.08 -13.30
N ASP A 56 6.36 -0.96 -13.92
CA ASP A 56 7.65 -0.30 -13.73
C ASP A 56 7.67 0.61 -12.50
N LYS A 57 6.52 1.21 -12.13
CA LYS A 57 6.48 2.29 -11.13
C LYS A 57 5.59 2.04 -9.93
N ILE A 58 4.66 1.09 -10.00
CA ILE A 58 3.63 0.91 -8.99
C ILE A 58 3.76 -0.44 -8.30
N GLY A 59 3.82 -0.42 -6.96
CA GLY A 59 3.58 -1.58 -6.11
C GLY A 59 2.16 -1.55 -5.57
N PHE A 60 1.51 -2.71 -5.44
CA PHE A 60 0.18 -2.80 -4.87
C PHE A 60 0.12 -3.81 -3.73
N VAL A 61 -0.44 -3.39 -2.60
CA VAL A 61 -0.66 -4.21 -1.40
C VAL A 61 -2.16 -4.26 -1.14
N PHE A 62 -2.76 -5.44 -1.29
CA PHE A 62 -4.20 -5.68 -1.11
C PHE A 62 -4.52 -6.15 0.30
N GLN A 63 -5.74 -5.92 0.76
CA GLN A 63 -6.26 -6.41 2.03
C GLN A 63 -6.23 -7.94 2.09
N ASP A 64 -6.63 -8.62 1.02
CA ASP A 64 -6.71 -10.08 0.92
C ASP A 64 -5.41 -10.73 0.40
N TYR A 65 -4.28 -10.01 0.52
CA TYR A 65 -2.93 -10.44 0.11
C TYR A 65 -2.78 -10.69 -1.40
N ASN A 66 -3.76 -11.25 -2.08
CA ASN A 66 -3.75 -11.67 -3.49
C ASN A 66 -2.52 -12.51 -3.85
N LEU A 67 -2.12 -13.43 -2.95
CA LEU A 67 -1.09 -14.42 -3.23
C LEU A 67 -1.70 -15.59 -4.00
N LEU A 68 -0.94 -16.13 -4.94
CA LEU A 68 -1.32 -17.32 -5.71
C LEU A 68 -1.09 -18.58 -4.87
N ASP A 69 -2.15 -19.29 -4.50
CA ASP A 69 -2.11 -20.46 -3.61
C ASP A 69 -1.36 -21.67 -4.21
N THR A 70 -1.21 -21.69 -5.54
CA THR A 70 -0.48 -22.73 -6.29
C THR A 70 1.03 -22.51 -6.35
N MET A 71 1.51 -21.39 -5.81
CA MET A 71 2.92 -20.98 -5.80
C MET A 71 3.43 -20.82 -4.37
N THR A 72 4.72 -21.11 -4.16
CA THR A 72 5.38 -20.80 -2.88
C THR A 72 5.41 -19.30 -2.63
N LEU A 73 5.69 -18.86 -1.41
CA LEU A 73 5.86 -17.44 -1.10
C LEU A 73 7.01 -16.83 -1.92
N GLN A 74 8.11 -17.56 -2.10
CA GLN A 74 9.23 -17.14 -2.94
C GLN A 74 8.79 -16.92 -4.38
N ASP A 75 8.01 -17.84 -4.96
CA ASP A 75 7.56 -17.72 -6.35
C ASP A 75 6.56 -16.55 -6.51
N ASN A 76 5.69 -16.36 -5.53
CA ASN A 76 4.80 -15.18 -5.49
C ASN A 76 5.59 -13.86 -5.50
N ILE A 77 6.66 -13.77 -4.69
CA ILE A 77 7.52 -12.57 -4.63
C ILE A 77 8.31 -12.42 -5.93
N ALA A 78 8.80 -13.53 -6.51
CA ALA A 78 9.58 -13.53 -7.74
C ALA A 78 8.79 -13.10 -8.98
N LEU A 79 7.47 -13.38 -8.97
CA LEU A 79 6.61 -13.34 -10.16
C LEU A 79 6.75 -12.05 -11.00
N PRO A 80 6.73 -10.84 -10.42
CA PRO A 80 6.83 -9.61 -11.22
C PRO A 80 8.13 -9.54 -12.04
N LEU A 81 9.28 -9.86 -11.45
CA LEU A 81 10.57 -9.84 -12.15
C LEU A 81 10.76 -11.04 -13.09
N ALA A 82 10.16 -12.20 -12.76
CA ALA A 82 10.20 -13.36 -13.62
C ALA A 82 9.44 -13.14 -14.93
N LEU A 83 8.29 -12.46 -14.88
CA LEU A 83 7.54 -12.03 -16.06
C LEU A 83 8.29 -11.03 -16.94
N ASP A 84 9.26 -10.31 -16.37
CA ASP A 84 10.15 -9.37 -17.07
C ASP A 84 11.38 -10.05 -17.66
N GLY A 85 11.53 -11.37 -17.46
CA GLY A 85 12.69 -12.11 -17.93
C GLY A 85 13.98 -11.78 -17.19
N VAL A 86 13.90 -11.21 -15.96
CA VAL A 86 15.08 -10.94 -15.13
C VAL A 86 15.76 -12.26 -14.78
N PRO A 87 17.10 -12.36 -14.85
CA PRO A 87 17.82 -13.59 -14.52
C PRO A 87 17.54 -14.07 -13.10
N ALA A 88 17.28 -15.38 -12.93
CA ALA A 88 16.90 -15.98 -11.66
C ALA A 88 17.86 -15.65 -10.51
N ARG A 89 19.16 -15.53 -10.78
CA ARG A 89 20.17 -15.15 -9.77
C ARG A 89 19.86 -13.78 -9.16
N GLN A 90 19.55 -12.78 -9.98
CA GLN A 90 19.24 -11.42 -9.53
C GLN A 90 17.92 -11.39 -8.73
N ILE A 91 16.92 -12.15 -9.20
CA ILE A 91 15.64 -12.29 -8.48
C ILE A 91 15.87 -12.86 -7.08
N LEU A 92 16.65 -13.94 -6.98
CA LEU A 92 16.93 -14.59 -5.69
C LEU A 92 17.75 -13.71 -4.73
N GLU A 93 18.70 -12.93 -5.24
CA GLU A 93 19.43 -11.94 -4.45
C GLU A 93 18.47 -10.90 -3.87
N ARG A 94 17.58 -10.35 -4.69
CA ARG A 94 16.59 -9.37 -4.26
C ARG A 94 15.55 -9.93 -3.28
N ILE A 95 15.09 -11.17 -3.50
CA ILE A 95 14.19 -11.85 -2.56
C ILE A 95 14.85 -12.02 -1.19
N ARG A 96 16.13 -12.40 -1.16
CA ARG A 96 16.88 -12.58 0.10
C ARG A 96 16.96 -11.27 0.88
N GLU A 97 17.27 -10.15 0.23
CA GLU A 97 17.29 -8.84 0.88
C GLU A 97 15.92 -8.46 1.46
N LEU A 98 14.86 -8.59 0.67
CA LEU A 98 13.52 -8.22 1.11
C LEU A 98 13.00 -9.16 2.20
N SER A 99 13.18 -10.47 2.05
CA SER A 99 12.71 -11.44 3.05
C SER A 99 13.39 -11.23 4.41
N ALA A 100 14.68 -10.92 4.44
CA ALA A 100 15.41 -10.56 5.64
C ALA A 100 14.87 -9.28 6.28
N ALA A 101 14.66 -8.23 5.48
CA ALA A 101 14.12 -6.95 5.95
C ALA A 101 12.71 -7.09 6.57
N PHE A 102 11.92 -8.05 6.08
CA PHE A 102 10.54 -8.31 6.54
C PHE A 102 10.42 -9.53 7.47
N GLY A 103 11.53 -10.24 7.78
CA GLY A 103 11.56 -11.37 8.71
C GLY A 103 10.68 -12.55 8.24
N ILE A 104 10.77 -12.91 6.96
CA ILE A 104 10.00 -14.01 6.35
C ILE A 104 10.89 -15.01 5.59
N GLU A 105 12.18 -15.07 5.88
CA GLU A 105 13.13 -15.93 5.18
C GLU A 105 12.78 -17.42 5.31
N GLU A 106 12.41 -17.85 6.52
CA GLU A 106 12.02 -19.24 6.80
C GLU A 106 10.69 -19.66 6.14
N GLN A 107 9.90 -18.67 5.69
CA GLN A 107 8.59 -18.88 5.07
C GLN A 107 8.64 -18.98 3.55
N LEU A 108 9.75 -18.66 2.90
CA LEU A 108 9.88 -18.57 1.45
C LEU A 108 9.45 -19.83 0.69
N ARG A 109 9.70 -21.02 1.27
CA ARG A 109 9.34 -22.30 0.65
C ARG A 109 7.92 -22.78 0.95
N LYS A 110 7.18 -22.05 1.79
CA LYS A 110 5.80 -22.40 2.16
C LYS A 110 4.80 -21.85 1.15
N TYR A 111 3.70 -22.56 1.00
CA TYR A 111 2.54 -22.09 0.23
C TYR A 111 1.67 -21.15 1.07
N PRO A 112 0.87 -20.25 0.46
CA PRO A 112 0.04 -19.30 1.20
C PRO A 112 -0.85 -19.94 2.27
N TYR A 113 -1.44 -21.08 2.02
CA TYR A 113 -2.29 -21.79 3.00
C TYR A 113 -1.53 -22.29 4.26
N GLN A 114 -0.21 -22.32 4.23
CA GLN A 114 0.66 -22.72 5.35
C GLN A 114 1.13 -21.50 6.19
N LEU A 115 0.74 -20.29 5.80
CA LEU A 115 1.23 -19.04 6.38
C LEU A 115 0.16 -18.39 7.25
N SER A 116 0.60 -17.70 8.33
CA SER A 116 -0.29 -16.80 9.06
C SER A 116 -0.64 -15.57 8.22
N GLY A 117 -1.73 -14.85 8.57
CA GLY A 117 -2.13 -13.61 7.91
C GLY A 117 -1.00 -12.59 7.83
N GLY A 118 -0.27 -12.39 8.94
CA GLY A 118 0.87 -11.47 8.96
C GLY A 118 2.04 -11.89 8.08
N GLN A 119 2.30 -13.20 7.94
CA GLN A 119 3.33 -13.72 7.03
C GLN A 119 2.92 -13.54 5.56
N LYS A 120 1.64 -13.81 5.24
CA LYS A 120 1.07 -13.56 3.90
C LYS A 120 1.20 -12.09 3.51
N GLN A 121 0.83 -11.19 4.42
CA GLN A 121 0.84 -9.75 4.16
C GLN A 121 2.28 -9.22 3.96
N ARG A 122 3.23 -9.65 4.80
CA ARG A 122 4.64 -9.31 4.59
C ARG A 122 5.17 -9.83 3.25
N GLY A 123 4.77 -11.03 2.85
CA GLY A 123 5.08 -11.55 1.52
C GLY A 123 4.47 -10.73 0.38
N ALA A 124 3.20 -10.30 0.52
CA ALA A 124 2.55 -9.43 -0.44
C ALA A 124 3.26 -8.06 -0.57
N VAL A 125 3.74 -7.50 0.55
CA VAL A 125 4.56 -6.28 0.53
C VAL A 125 5.91 -6.52 -0.14
N CYS A 126 6.59 -7.65 0.12
CA CYS A 126 7.83 -8.00 -0.57
C CYS A 126 7.60 -8.13 -2.09
N ARG A 127 6.48 -8.75 -2.51
CA ARG A 127 6.09 -8.81 -3.93
C ARG A 127 5.86 -7.43 -4.53
N ALA A 128 5.24 -6.52 -3.79
CA ALA A 128 5.04 -5.14 -4.24
C ALA A 128 6.36 -4.36 -4.38
N LEU A 129 7.36 -4.67 -3.53
CA LEU A 129 8.66 -3.99 -3.49
C LEU A 129 9.71 -4.58 -4.43
N ILE A 130 9.52 -5.80 -4.96
CA ILE A 130 10.56 -6.52 -5.70
C ILE A 130 11.03 -5.76 -6.96
N THR A 131 10.14 -4.99 -7.58
CA THR A 131 10.40 -4.18 -8.78
C THR A 131 11.01 -2.81 -8.49
N ASN A 132 11.26 -2.45 -7.22
CA ASN A 132 11.66 -1.11 -6.79
C ASN A 132 10.67 -0.02 -7.25
N PRO A 133 9.39 -0.10 -6.91
CA PRO A 133 8.38 0.85 -7.37
C PRO A 133 8.64 2.25 -6.82
N GLU A 134 8.24 3.28 -7.56
CA GLU A 134 8.28 4.67 -7.09
C GLU A 134 7.18 4.96 -6.07
N ILE A 135 6.03 4.27 -6.19
CA ILE A 135 4.90 4.42 -5.29
C ILE A 135 4.26 3.06 -4.96
N ILE A 136 3.87 2.91 -3.70
CA ILE A 136 3.08 1.76 -3.21
C ILE A 136 1.68 2.26 -2.89
N PHE A 137 0.68 1.61 -3.48
CA PHE A 137 -0.72 1.74 -3.10
C PHE A 137 -1.09 0.59 -2.16
N ALA A 138 -1.59 0.90 -0.98
CA ALA A 138 -1.96 -0.09 0.04
C ALA A 138 -3.44 0.06 0.41
N ASP A 139 -4.23 -0.96 0.10
CA ASP A 139 -5.66 -1.03 0.42
C ASP A 139 -5.85 -1.83 1.71
N GLU A 140 -6.22 -1.14 2.81
CA GLU A 140 -6.46 -1.72 4.14
C GLU A 140 -5.38 -2.75 4.55
N PRO A 141 -4.08 -2.43 4.50
CA PRO A 141 -3.02 -3.42 4.58
C PRO A 141 -2.96 -4.17 5.92
N THR A 142 -3.63 -3.66 6.94
CA THR A 142 -3.72 -4.26 8.28
C THR A 142 -5.08 -4.87 8.59
N GLY A 143 -6.06 -4.75 7.70
CA GLY A 143 -7.46 -5.10 7.97
C GLY A 143 -7.71 -6.57 8.33
N ALA A 144 -6.87 -7.48 7.85
CA ALA A 144 -6.97 -8.91 8.12
C ALA A 144 -5.94 -9.41 9.16
N LEU A 145 -5.24 -8.50 9.88
CA LEU A 145 -4.16 -8.83 10.79
C LEU A 145 -4.54 -8.64 12.26
N ASP A 146 -3.95 -9.44 13.13
CA ASP A 146 -3.95 -9.13 14.55
C ASP A 146 -3.15 -7.86 14.86
N SER A 147 -3.38 -7.27 16.04
CA SER A 147 -2.79 -5.99 16.43
C SER A 147 -1.25 -5.98 16.41
N LYS A 148 -0.59 -7.12 16.71
CA LYS A 148 0.87 -7.21 16.70
C LYS A 148 1.40 -7.26 15.27
N ALA A 149 0.86 -8.17 14.45
CA ALA A 149 1.24 -8.30 13.05
C ALA A 149 0.99 -7.00 12.26
N GLY A 150 -0.12 -6.31 12.53
CA GLY A 150 -0.45 -5.01 11.94
C GLY A 150 0.59 -3.93 12.28
N LYS A 151 0.97 -3.82 13.57
CA LYS A 151 2.03 -2.88 14.00
C LYS A 151 3.37 -3.18 13.33
N ASP A 152 3.77 -4.43 13.31
CA ASP A 152 5.04 -4.86 12.69
C ASP A 152 5.08 -4.51 11.20
N LEU A 153 3.96 -4.72 10.49
CA LEU A 153 3.82 -4.36 9.07
C LEU A 153 3.95 -2.85 8.86
N LEU A 154 3.23 -2.04 9.66
CA LEU A 154 3.27 -0.58 9.56
C LEU A 154 4.65 -0.02 9.85
N HIS A 155 5.38 -0.61 10.81
CA HIS A 155 6.79 -0.27 11.05
C HIS A 155 7.67 -0.61 9.82
N CYS A 156 7.43 -1.73 9.15
CA CYS A 156 8.16 -2.09 7.94
C CYS A 156 7.86 -1.10 6.80
N LEU A 157 6.59 -0.78 6.54
CA LEU A 157 6.19 0.21 5.53
C LEU A 157 6.80 1.59 5.81
N ARG A 158 6.77 2.02 7.07
CA ARG A 158 7.39 3.29 7.48
C ARG A 158 8.89 3.28 7.20
N ARG A 159 9.62 2.22 7.53
CA ARG A 159 11.07 2.12 7.23
C ARG A 159 11.35 2.19 5.73
N VAL A 160 10.54 1.52 4.91
CA VAL A 160 10.63 1.59 3.43
C VAL A 160 10.47 3.03 2.95
N ASN A 161 9.50 3.77 3.49
CA ASN A 161 9.31 5.16 3.13
C ASN A 161 10.44 6.07 3.64
N GLU A 162 10.85 5.93 4.90
CA GLU A 162 11.91 6.75 5.52
C GLU A 162 13.30 6.51 4.88
N SER A 163 13.52 5.34 4.27
CA SER A 163 14.73 5.05 3.50
C SER A 163 14.70 5.62 2.07
N GLY A 164 13.61 6.27 1.67
CA GLY A 164 13.43 6.82 0.32
C GLY A 164 13.22 5.76 -0.77
N GLN A 165 12.89 4.51 -0.39
CA GLN A 165 12.66 3.44 -1.37
C GLN A 165 11.35 3.61 -2.12
N ALA A 166 10.28 4.09 -1.46
CA ALA A 166 8.99 4.30 -2.10
C ALA A 166 8.15 5.38 -1.40
N THR A 167 7.39 6.12 -2.20
CA THR A 167 6.22 6.88 -1.75
C THR A 167 5.12 5.90 -1.37
N ILE A 168 4.34 6.16 -0.32
CA ILE A 168 3.25 5.28 0.11
C ILE A 168 1.93 6.04 0.18
N LEU A 169 0.92 5.53 -0.53
CA LEU A 169 -0.47 5.93 -0.37
C LEU A 169 -1.26 4.75 0.20
N MET A 170 -1.72 4.90 1.42
CA MET A 170 -2.50 3.89 2.12
C MET A 170 -3.95 4.36 2.26
N VAL A 171 -4.93 3.49 2.01
CA VAL A 171 -6.31 3.71 2.44
C VAL A 171 -6.60 2.84 3.64
N THR A 172 -7.29 3.38 4.63
CA THR A 172 -7.67 2.66 5.84
C THR A 172 -8.83 3.35 6.55
N HIS A 173 -9.60 2.60 7.32
CA HIS A 173 -10.58 3.14 8.26
C HIS A 173 -10.04 3.15 9.71
N ASP A 174 -8.87 2.55 9.95
CA ASP A 174 -8.24 2.45 11.26
C ASP A 174 -7.36 3.66 11.58
N PRO A 175 -7.70 4.48 12.60
CA PRO A 175 -6.91 5.63 13.03
C PRO A 175 -5.48 5.26 13.46
N HIS A 176 -5.30 4.07 14.03
CA HIS A 176 -3.97 3.62 14.45
C HIS A 176 -3.06 3.44 13.24
N SER A 177 -3.53 2.75 12.19
CA SER A 177 -2.79 2.57 10.94
C SER A 177 -2.50 3.92 10.27
N ALA A 178 -3.49 4.80 10.18
CA ALA A 178 -3.33 6.12 9.60
C ALA A 178 -2.28 6.98 10.33
N SER A 179 -2.13 6.82 11.65
CA SER A 179 -1.16 7.58 12.44
C SER A 179 0.31 7.32 12.07
N TYR A 180 0.61 6.29 11.29
CA TYR A 180 1.96 6.03 10.76
C TYR A 180 2.31 6.92 9.57
N ALA A 181 1.32 7.46 8.87
CA ALA A 181 1.52 8.37 7.76
C ALA A 181 2.05 9.74 8.19
N LYS A 182 2.61 10.51 7.26
CA LYS A 182 2.98 11.93 7.46
C LYS A 182 1.75 12.84 7.42
N ASP A 183 0.82 12.52 6.51
CA ASP A 183 -0.42 13.24 6.31
C ASP A 183 -1.60 12.28 6.25
N VAL A 184 -2.72 12.70 6.81
CA VAL A 184 -4.00 12.00 6.72
C VAL A 184 -5.00 12.89 6.02
N TYR A 185 -5.66 12.34 5.03
CA TYR A 185 -6.78 12.95 4.32
C TYR A 185 -8.07 12.23 4.70
N LEU A 186 -9.11 12.98 5.03
CA LEU A 186 -10.42 12.42 5.34
C LEU A 186 -11.34 12.51 4.13
N LEU A 187 -11.83 11.35 3.71
CA LEU A 187 -12.78 11.18 2.60
C LEU A 187 -14.15 10.80 3.16
N SER A 188 -15.18 11.57 2.83
CA SER A 188 -16.58 11.26 3.14
C SER A 188 -17.46 11.64 1.95
N ASP A 189 -18.39 10.75 1.61
CA ASP A 189 -19.33 10.92 0.49
C ASP A 189 -18.65 11.29 -0.83
N GLY A 190 -17.55 10.63 -1.13
CA GLY A 190 -16.76 10.86 -2.34
C GLY A 190 -16.01 12.20 -2.38
N MET A 191 -16.00 12.96 -1.29
CA MET A 191 -15.34 14.27 -1.19
C MET A 191 -14.22 14.26 -0.17
N MET A 192 -13.10 14.90 -0.53
CA MET A 192 -12.01 15.18 0.41
C MET A 192 -12.44 16.31 1.35
N LYS A 193 -12.62 16.02 2.64
CA LYS A 193 -13.11 16.96 3.65
C LYS A 193 -11.99 17.80 4.26
N CYS A 194 -10.91 17.16 4.69
CA CYS A 194 -9.78 17.87 5.29
C CYS A 194 -8.47 17.07 5.17
N ARG A 195 -7.37 17.76 5.45
CA ARG A 195 -6.02 17.20 5.60
C ARG A 195 -5.47 17.58 6.95
N ILE A 196 -4.84 16.64 7.63
CA ILE A 196 -4.08 16.88 8.84
C ILE A 196 -2.68 16.29 8.70
N GLY A 197 -1.67 17.08 9.06
CA GLY A 197 -0.27 16.67 9.09
C GLY A 197 0.13 16.13 10.46
N ARG A 198 1.02 15.14 10.47
CA ARG A 198 1.64 14.64 11.68
C ARG A 198 2.69 15.66 12.15
N GLY A 199 2.51 16.22 13.32
CA GLY A 199 3.56 16.99 14.00
C GLY A 199 4.73 16.09 14.46
N SER A 200 5.39 16.48 15.52
CA SER A 200 6.51 15.72 16.10
C SER A 200 6.06 14.46 16.87
N ASP A 201 4.83 14.46 17.43
CA ASP A 201 4.31 13.37 18.25
C ASP A 201 3.20 12.57 17.53
N ARG A 202 3.47 11.28 17.32
CA ARG A 202 2.51 10.34 16.73
C ARG A 202 1.29 10.10 17.63
N LYS A 203 1.45 10.14 18.96
CA LYS A 203 0.33 9.91 19.89
C LYS A 203 -0.66 11.07 19.85
N GLU A 204 -0.15 12.29 19.84
CA GLU A 204 -0.98 13.49 19.65
C GLU A 204 -1.68 13.45 18.30
N PHE A 205 -0.96 13.08 17.25
CA PHE A 205 -1.53 12.95 15.90
C PHE A 205 -2.66 11.91 15.85
N TYR A 206 -2.48 10.75 16.48
CA TYR A 206 -3.51 9.73 16.62
C TYR A 206 -4.78 10.26 17.28
N ASN A 207 -4.65 10.99 18.38
CA ASN A 207 -5.80 11.58 19.07
C ASN A 207 -6.54 12.59 18.18
N ARG A 208 -5.81 13.44 17.47
CA ARG A 208 -6.40 14.40 16.51
C ARG A 208 -7.14 13.69 15.36
N ILE A 209 -6.65 12.54 14.91
CA ILE A 209 -7.35 11.72 13.89
C ILE A 209 -8.69 11.23 14.44
N ILE A 210 -8.71 10.71 15.69
CA ILE A 210 -9.94 10.25 16.34
C ILE A 210 -10.95 11.37 16.51
N ASP A 211 -10.52 12.53 17.01
CA ASP A 211 -11.39 13.70 17.23
C ASP A 211 -12.07 14.11 15.90
N LEU A 212 -11.30 14.15 14.82
CA LEU A 212 -11.83 14.49 13.49
C LEU A 212 -12.79 13.42 12.95
N GLN A 213 -12.48 12.14 13.15
CA GLN A 213 -13.35 11.06 12.72
C GLN A 213 -14.70 11.11 13.47
N THR A 214 -14.66 11.42 14.76
CA THR A 214 -15.86 11.58 15.58
C THR A 214 -16.68 12.80 15.16
N SER A 215 -16.01 13.92 14.83
CA SER A 215 -16.69 15.15 14.39
C SER A 215 -17.38 14.99 13.04
N ILE A 216 -16.78 14.25 12.11
CA ILE A 216 -17.35 14.00 10.77
C ILE A 216 -18.41 12.87 10.82
N GLY A 217 -18.26 11.89 11.72
CA GLY A 217 -19.24 10.81 11.91
C GLY A 217 -20.43 11.19 12.78
N GLY A 218 -20.34 12.30 13.55
CA GLY A 218 -21.41 12.78 14.45
C GLY A 218 -22.55 13.55 13.76
N ASP A 219 -22.41 13.91 12.49
CA ASP A 219 -23.50 14.54 11.70
C ASP A 219 -24.53 13.52 11.14
N PHE A 220 -24.49 12.28 11.60
CA PHE A 220 -25.42 11.20 11.19
C PHE A 220 -26.32 10.69 12.32
N SER A 221 -26.70 11.54 13.28
CA SER A 221 -27.75 11.22 14.27
C SER A 221 -28.98 12.10 14.08
#